data_0343fdf542003e2825492aedd35c8fd5
#
_entry.id   0343fdf542003e2825492aedd35c8fd5
#
_cell.length_a   1.000
_cell.length_b   1.000
_cell.length_c   1.000
_cell.angle_alpha   90.00
_cell.angle_beta   90.00
_cell.angle_gamma   90.00
#
_symmetry.space_group_name_H-M   'P 1'
#
loop_
_entity.id
_entity.type
_entity.pdbx_description
1 polymer ?
#
loop_
_entity_poly.entity_id
_entity_poly.type
_entity_poly.pdbx_seq_one_letter_code
_entity_poly.pdbx_strand_id
1 'polypeptide(L)'
;MTENNEYAEIKQHVGESFLIEGLIFSVGWYKNPLTTKEEDNAIMVKCADEDIYFLEYPKDSLKSIIDKITIALKEAKANKASGVSTQDYIRCTTCLKNLQHNIKLMEYTLKGLTIEINKMWNVLQGKE
;
A
#
# COMPACT_ATOMS: atom_id res chain seq x y z
N MET A 1 -12.65 -19.83 7.83
CA MET A 1 -12.79 -19.96 6.38
C MET A 1 -13.01 -18.63 5.71
N THR A 2 -13.98 -17.85 6.19
CA THR A 2 -14.24 -16.52 5.64
C THR A 2 -13.05 -15.58 5.77
N GLU A 3 -12.32 -15.64 6.90
CA GLU A 3 -11.14 -14.83 7.09
C GLU A 3 -10.07 -15.09 6.03
N ASN A 4 -9.85 -16.38 5.72
CA ASN A 4 -8.89 -16.76 4.71
C ASN A 4 -9.32 -16.28 3.33
N ASN A 5 -10.63 -16.30 3.04
CA ASN A 5 -11.14 -15.82 1.75
C ASN A 5 -10.98 -14.31 1.63
N GLU A 6 -11.27 -13.56 2.69
CA GLU A 6 -11.05 -12.11 2.68
C GLU A 6 -9.58 -11.77 2.50
N TYR A 7 -8.72 -12.48 3.21
CA TYR A 7 -7.29 -12.26 3.15
C TYR A 7 -6.72 -12.53 1.76
N ALA A 8 -7.29 -13.54 1.08
CA ALA A 8 -6.81 -13.94 -0.24
C ALA A 8 -7.46 -13.16 -1.38
N GLU A 9 -8.51 -12.38 -1.10
CA GLU A 9 -9.30 -11.75 -2.16
C GLU A 9 -8.46 -10.84 -3.05
N ILE A 10 -7.80 -9.84 -2.47
CA ILE A 10 -7.02 -8.90 -3.27
C ILE A 10 -5.86 -9.59 -3.97
N LYS A 11 -5.30 -10.63 -3.38
CA LYS A 11 -4.20 -11.38 -3.99
C LYS A 11 -4.63 -12.09 -5.27
N GLN A 12 -5.90 -12.51 -5.34
CA GLN A 12 -6.44 -13.14 -6.53
C GLN A 12 -6.55 -12.18 -7.70
N HIS A 13 -6.58 -10.89 -7.43
CA HIS A 13 -6.73 -9.84 -8.44
C HIS A 13 -5.41 -9.26 -8.92
N VAL A 14 -4.28 -9.76 -8.42
CA VAL A 14 -2.95 -9.31 -8.90
C VAL A 14 -2.84 -9.62 -10.40
N GLY A 15 -2.47 -8.61 -11.17
CA GLY A 15 -2.41 -8.70 -12.63
C GLY A 15 -3.66 -8.22 -13.34
N GLU A 16 -4.76 -8.00 -12.61
CA GLU A 16 -6.00 -7.50 -13.19
C GLU A 16 -6.03 -5.97 -13.23
N SER A 17 -6.89 -5.44 -14.09
CA SER A 17 -7.08 -4.00 -14.24
C SER A 17 -8.53 -3.63 -14.04
N PHE A 18 -8.75 -2.42 -13.53
CA PHE A 18 -10.08 -1.91 -13.22
C PHE A 18 -10.21 -0.45 -13.66
N LEU A 19 -11.40 -0.08 -14.09
CA LEU A 19 -11.71 1.31 -14.40
C LEU A 19 -12.30 1.99 -13.17
N ILE A 20 -11.64 3.04 -12.70
CA ILE A 20 -12.10 3.81 -11.54
C ILE A 20 -12.06 5.29 -11.92
N GLU A 21 -13.19 5.95 -11.90
CA GLU A 21 -13.33 7.38 -12.23
C GLU A 21 -12.63 7.76 -13.53
N GLY A 22 -12.79 6.92 -14.56
CA GLY A 22 -12.24 7.19 -15.88
C GLY A 22 -10.76 6.83 -16.06
N LEU A 23 -10.11 6.32 -15.03
CA LEU A 23 -8.72 5.91 -15.09
C LEU A 23 -8.59 4.40 -14.92
N ILE A 24 -7.61 3.81 -15.61
CA ILE A 24 -7.38 2.37 -15.55
C ILE A 24 -6.28 2.10 -14.51
N PHE A 25 -6.63 1.31 -13.49
CA PHE A 25 -5.70 0.89 -12.45
C PHE A 25 -5.41 -0.59 -12.55
N SER A 26 -4.18 -0.99 -12.29
CA SER A 26 -3.80 -2.39 -12.24
C SER A 26 -3.27 -2.75 -10.85
N VAL A 27 -3.46 -4.02 -10.47
CA VAL A 27 -3.07 -4.52 -9.16
C VAL A 27 -1.75 -5.27 -9.27
N GLY A 28 -0.81 -4.95 -8.40
CA GLY A 28 0.50 -5.60 -8.35
C GLY A 28 1.03 -5.70 -6.94
N TRP A 29 2.20 -6.28 -6.81
CA TRP A 29 2.90 -6.39 -5.54
C TRP A 29 3.90 -5.25 -5.38
N TYR A 30 4.04 -4.77 -4.16
CA TYR A 30 5.09 -3.82 -3.78
C TYR A 30 5.96 -4.49 -2.73
N LYS A 31 7.19 -4.84 -3.10
CA LYS A 31 8.10 -5.54 -2.19
C LYS A 31 8.63 -4.61 -1.10
N ASN A 32 8.59 -5.12 0.13
CA ASN A 32 9.21 -4.41 1.24
C ASN A 32 10.73 -4.55 1.10
N PRO A 33 11.48 -3.44 0.97
CA PRO A 33 12.93 -3.50 0.75
C PRO A 33 13.73 -3.93 1.97
N LEU A 34 13.11 -3.98 3.16
CA LEU A 34 13.82 -4.28 4.40
C LEU A 34 13.73 -5.76 4.79
N THR A 35 12.98 -6.57 4.06
CA THR A 35 12.76 -7.97 4.41
C THR A 35 12.51 -8.79 3.16
N THR A 36 12.77 -10.10 3.25
CA THR A 36 12.47 -11.03 2.16
C THR A 36 11.16 -11.79 2.39
N LYS A 37 10.47 -11.54 3.50
CA LYS A 37 9.23 -12.22 3.84
C LYS A 37 8.09 -11.70 2.95
N GLU A 38 7.37 -12.59 2.29
CA GLU A 38 6.27 -12.22 1.41
C GLU A 38 5.14 -11.52 2.15
N GLU A 39 4.87 -11.92 3.39
CA GLU A 39 3.81 -11.32 4.19
C GLU A 39 4.04 -9.85 4.53
N ASP A 40 5.26 -9.37 4.37
CA ASP A 40 5.60 -7.96 4.60
C ASP A 40 5.43 -7.12 3.34
N ASN A 41 5.10 -7.73 2.21
CA ASN A 41 4.86 -6.99 0.97
C ASN A 41 3.49 -6.33 0.98
N ALA A 42 3.39 -5.20 0.31
CA ALA A 42 2.13 -4.49 0.14
C ALA A 42 1.52 -4.76 -1.23
N ILE A 43 0.27 -4.38 -1.39
CA ILE A 43 -0.39 -4.36 -2.70
C ILE A 43 -0.24 -2.95 -3.24
N MET A 44 0.09 -2.84 -4.53
CA MET A 44 0.17 -1.57 -5.22
C MET A 44 -0.89 -1.52 -6.30
N VAL A 45 -1.78 -0.53 -6.22
CA VAL A 45 -2.79 -0.30 -7.25
C VAL A 45 -2.34 0.93 -8.02
N LYS A 46 -1.91 0.75 -9.26
CA LYS A 46 -1.26 1.78 -10.06
C LYS A 46 -2.06 2.13 -11.30
N CYS A 47 -2.17 3.42 -11.58
CA CYS A 47 -2.74 3.90 -12.83
C CYS A 47 -1.68 3.77 -13.95
N ALA A 48 -2.05 3.07 -15.03
CA ALA A 48 -1.10 2.75 -16.10
C ALA A 48 -0.61 3.99 -16.86
N ASP A 49 -1.50 4.96 -17.06
CA ASP A 49 -1.21 6.12 -17.91
C ASP A 49 -0.72 7.34 -17.12
N GLU A 50 -0.81 7.28 -15.81
CA GLU A 50 -0.43 8.39 -14.94
C GLU A 50 0.51 7.87 -13.86
N ASP A 51 1.31 8.75 -13.31
CA ASP A 51 2.21 8.38 -12.21
C ASP A 51 1.48 8.48 -10.87
N ILE A 52 0.39 7.74 -10.78
CA ILE A 52 -0.49 7.69 -9.61
C ILE A 52 -0.58 6.26 -9.12
N TYR A 53 -0.28 6.02 -7.86
CA TYR A 53 -0.42 4.68 -7.29
C TYR A 53 -0.83 4.76 -5.83
N PHE A 54 -1.46 3.69 -5.35
CA PHE A 54 -1.92 3.56 -3.98
C PHE A 54 -1.33 2.30 -3.39
N LEU A 55 -0.75 2.41 -2.19
CA LEU A 55 -0.23 1.26 -1.46
C LEU A 55 -1.28 0.80 -0.47
N GLU A 56 -1.61 -0.48 -0.51
CA GLU A 56 -2.64 -1.08 0.32
C GLU A 56 -2.12 -2.35 0.98
N TYR A 57 -2.74 -2.73 2.08
CA TYR A 57 -2.39 -3.96 2.77
C TYR A 57 -3.05 -5.16 2.10
N PRO A 58 -2.37 -6.33 2.06
CA PRO A 58 -2.95 -7.51 1.41
C PRO A 58 -4.26 -8.00 2.04
N LYS A 59 -4.56 -7.58 3.26
CA LYS A 59 -5.79 -7.96 3.95
C LYS A 59 -7.02 -7.18 3.52
N ASP A 60 -6.83 -6.07 2.81
CA ASP A 60 -7.97 -5.26 2.37
C ASP A 60 -8.68 -5.97 1.22
N SER A 61 -10.00 -5.83 1.18
CA SER A 61 -10.78 -6.38 0.07
C SER A 61 -10.67 -5.47 -1.14
N LEU A 62 -10.87 -6.03 -2.32
CA LEU A 62 -10.86 -5.25 -3.56
C LEU A 62 -11.91 -4.14 -3.51
N LYS A 63 -13.10 -4.45 -3.01
CA LYS A 63 -14.17 -3.44 -2.90
C LYS A 63 -13.75 -2.27 -2.02
N SER A 64 -13.14 -2.57 -0.88
CA SER A 64 -12.68 -1.54 0.05
C SER A 64 -11.63 -0.64 -0.61
N ILE A 65 -10.71 -1.24 -1.35
CA ILE A 65 -9.65 -0.50 -2.05
C ILE A 65 -10.24 0.39 -3.13
N ILE A 66 -11.16 -0.15 -3.94
CA ILE A 66 -11.82 0.62 -5.00
C ILE A 66 -12.59 1.81 -4.39
N ASP A 67 -13.31 1.59 -3.30
CA ASP A 67 -14.06 2.65 -2.62
C ASP A 67 -13.12 3.75 -2.13
N LYS A 68 -12.01 3.38 -1.51
CA LYS A 68 -11.01 4.36 -1.05
C LYS A 68 -10.45 5.19 -2.21
N ILE A 69 -10.08 4.53 -3.30
CA ILE A 69 -9.52 5.22 -4.45
C ILE A 69 -10.56 6.15 -5.07
N THR A 70 -11.80 5.70 -5.19
CA THR A 70 -12.89 6.50 -5.72
C THR A 70 -13.08 7.77 -4.90
N ILE A 71 -13.11 7.64 -3.58
CA ILE A 71 -13.25 8.79 -2.67
C ILE A 71 -12.07 9.74 -2.83
N ALA A 72 -10.84 9.20 -2.86
CA ALA A 72 -9.64 10.02 -3.00
C ALA A 72 -9.64 10.82 -4.30
N LEU A 73 -10.06 10.19 -5.41
CA LEU A 73 -10.12 10.86 -6.70
C LEU A 73 -11.19 11.95 -6.72
N LYS A 74 -12.35 11.70 -6.13
CA LYS A 74 -13.42 12.69 -6.06
C LYS A 74 -13.03 13.87 -5.17
N GLU A 75 -12.40 13.61 -4.04
CA GLU A 75 -11.93 14.67 -3.16
C GLU A 75 -10.86 15.52 -3.83
N ALA A 76 -9.97 14.90 -4.58
CA ALA A 76 -8.93 15.61 -5.31
C ALA A 76 -9.53 16.59 -6.32
N LYS A 77 -10.57 16.15 -7.05
CA LYS A 77 -11.26 17.04 -8.00
C LYS A 77 -11.93 18.21 -7.31
N ALA A 78 -12.50 17.97 -6.13
CA ALA A 78 -13.24 19.00 -5.38
C ALA A 78 -12.31 20.00 -4.69
N ASN A 79 -11.13 19.56 -4.24
CA ASN A 79 -10.28 20.35 -3.35
C ASN A 79 -9.02 20.91 -4.00
N LYS A 80 -8.78 20.63 -5.28
CA LYS A 80 -7.56 21.13 -5.93
C LYS A 80 -7.55 22.65 -6.00
N ALA A 81 -6.38 23.23 -5.84
CA ALA A 81 -6.20 24.68 -5.93
C ALA A 81 -6.39 25.15 -7.38
N SER A 82 -6.83 26.40 -7.55
CA SER A 82 -6.95 27.01 -8.87
C SER A 82 -5.59 27.02 -9.56
N GLY A 83 -5.58 26.65 -10.85
CA GLY A 83 -4.37 26.59 -11.64
C GLY A 83 -3.59 25.29 -11.54
N VAL A 84 -4.00 24.38 -10.64
CA VAL A 84 -3.39 23.06 -10.52
C VAL A 84 -4.25 22.06 -11.27
N SER A 85 -3.63 21.20 -12.12
CA SER A 85 -4.38 20.18 -12.83
C SER A 85 -4.85 19.10 -11.85
N THR A 86 -5.98 18.44 -12.19
CA THR A 86 -6.50 17.36 -11.35
C THR A 86 -5.47 16.25 -11.21
N GLN A 87 -4.78 15.87 -12.29
CA GLN A 87 -3.77 14.82 -12.28
C GLN A 87 -2.59 15.18 -11.39
N ASP A 88 -2.11 16.42 -11.44
CA ASP A 88 -1.00 16.85 -10.60
C ASP A 88 -1.39 16.83 -9.12
N TYR A 89 -2.61 17.29 -8.82
CA TYR A 89 -3.11 17.27 -7.45
C TYR A 89 -3.20 15.84 -6.91
N ILE A 90 -3.78 14.94 -7.70
CA ILE A 90 -3.90 13.53 -7.30
C ILE A 90 -2.51 12.92 -7.10
N ARG A 91 -1.59 13.13 -8.06
CA ARG A 91 -0.25 12.57 -7.98
C ARG A 91 0.48 13.03 -6.71
N CYS A 92 0.43 14.32 -6.41
CA CYS A 92 1.11 14.86 -5.23
C CYS A 92 0.48 14.38 -3.94
N THR A 93 -0.86 14.37 -3.84
CA THR A 93 -1.52 13.92 -2.62
C THR A 93 -1.33 12.43 -2.38
N THR A 94 -1.41 11.60 -3.43
CA THR A 94 -1.17 10.17 -3.28
C THR A 94 0.29 9.87 -2.96
N CYS A 95 1.21 10.62 -3.56
CA CYS A 95 2.63 10.47 -3.25
C CYS A 95 2.90 10.71 -1.76
N LEU A 96 2.31 11.77 -1.19
CA LEU A 96 2.46 12.06 0.23
C LEU A 96 1.88 10.94 1.10
N LYS A 97 0.69 10.45 0.76
CA LYS A 97 0.07 9.35 1.49
C LYS A 97 0.90 8.08 1.42
N ASN A 98 1.45 7.79 0.24
CA ASN A 98 2.27 6.60 0.04
C ASN A 98 3.59 6.69 0.81
N LEU A 99 4.19 7.87 0.88
CA LEU A 99 5.39 8.08 1.68
C LEU A 99 5.10 7.85 3.16
N GLN A 100 3.96 8.35 3.66
CA GLN A 100 3.55 8.12 5.04
C GLN A 100 3.30 6.64 5.30
N HIS A 101 2.65 5.95 4.36
CA HIS A 101 2.42 4.51 4.46
C HIS A 101 3.74 3.75 4.51
N ASN A 102 4.69 4.09 3.64
CA ASN A 102 6.01 3.45 3.61
C ASN A 102 6.78 3.68 4.90
N ILE A 103 6.72 4.89 5.44
CA ILE A 103 7.39 5.21 6.70
C ILE A 103 6.83 4.33 7.82
N LYS A 104 5.52 4.20 7.92
CA LYS A 104 4.89 3.34 8.93
C LYS A 104 5.30 1.88 8.76
N LEU A 105 5.32 1.41 7.52
CA LEU A 105 5.70 0.03 7.22
C LEU A 105 7.15 -0.22 7.60
N MET A 106 8.04 0.71 7.29
CA MET A 106 9.45 0.62 7.65
C MET A 106 9.65 0.66 9.17
N GLU A 107 8.94 1.54 9.86
CA GLU A 107 9.00 1.61 11.32
C GLU A 107 8.58 0.29 11.96
N TYR A 108 7.51 -0.29 11.46
CA TYR A 108 7.03 -1.58 11.95
C TYR A 108 8.05 -2.69 11.72
N THR A 109 8.64 -2.73 10.52
CA THR A 109 9.65 -3.72 10.18
C THR A 109 10.91 -3.55 11.02
N LEU A 110 11.38 -2.31 11.20
CA LEU A 110 12.56 -2.03 12.02
C LEU A 110 12.33 -2.42 13.47
N LYS A 111 11.14 -2.20 14.00
CA LYS A 111 10.80 -2.60 15.36
C LYS A 111 10.90 -4.12 15.53
N GLY A 112 10.38 -4.87 14.56
CA GLY A 112 10.49 -6.32 14.57
C GLY A 112 11.93 -6.81 14.53
N LEU A 113 12.76 -6.21 13.67
CA LEU A 113 14.17 -6.53 13.57
C LEU A 113 14.92 -6.21 14.87
N THR A 114 14.58 -5.11 15.51
CA THR A 114 15.16 -4.73 16.80
C THR A 114 14.87 -5.79 17.86
N ILE A 115 13.63 -6.28 17.89
CA ILE A 115 13.25 -7.34 18.82
C ILE A 115 14.09 -8.61 18.58
N GLU A 116 14.25 -9.00 17.31
CA GLU A 116 15.05 -10.17 16.95
C GLU A 116 16.52 -10.01 17.34
N ILE A 117 17.07 -8.83 17.09
CA ILE A 117 18.45 -8.51 17.47
C ILE A 117 18.63 -8.64 18.98
N ASN A 118 17.70 -8.12 19.76
CA ASN A 118 17.77 -8.18 21.21
C ASN A 118 17.69 -9.62 21.72
N LYS A 119 16.86 -10.46 21.08
CA LYS A 119 16.77 -11.87 21.42
C LYS A 119 18.11 -12.58 21.18
N MET A 120 18.70 -12.35 20.01
CA MET A 120 19.99 -12.96 19.68
C MET A 120 21.09 -12.48 20.63
N TRP A 121 21.09 -11.19 20.95
CA TRP A 121 22.05 -10.62 21.87
C TRP A 121 21.94 -11.26 23.25
N ASN A 122 20.72 -11.47 23.73
CA ASN A 122 20.49 -12.14 25.02
C ASN A 122 21.02 -13.57 25.01
N VAL A 123 20.83 -14.30 23.92
CA VAL A 123 21.39 -15.65 23.79
C VAL A 123 22.91 -15.62 23.87
N LEU A 124 23.54 -14.69 23.16
CA LEU A 124 25.01 -14.55 23.18
C LEU A 124 25.56 -14.24 24.58
N GLN A 125 24.75 -13.55 25.38
CA GLN A 125 25.14 -13.20 26.75
C GLN A 125 24.75 -14.26 27.79
N GLY A 126 24.13 -15.36 27.35
CA GLY A 126 23.71 -16.42 28.26
C GLY A 126 22.50 -16.07 29.11
N LYS A 127 21.69 -15.10 28.70
CA LYS A 127 20.52 -14.65 29.46
C LYS A 127 19.23 -15.37 29.08
N GLU A 128 19.26 -16.22 28.09
CA GLU A 128 18.11 -16.98 27.64
C GLU A 128 18.07 -18.41 28.16
#